data_77798439d8a2e4ae8fbb594102df2433
#
_entry.id   77798439d8a2e4ae8fbb594102df2433
#
_cell.length_a   1.000
_cell.length_b   1.000
_cell.length_c   1.000
_cell.angle_alpha   90.00
_cell.angle_beta   90.00
_cell.angle_gamma   90.00
#
_symmetry.space_group_name_H-M   'P 1'
#
loop_
_entity.id
_entity.type
_entity.pdbx_description
1 polymer ?
#
loop_
_entity_poly.entity_id
_entity_poly.type
_entity_poly.pdbx_seq_one_letter_code
_entity_poly.pdbx_strand_id
1 'polypeptide(L)'
;ILIYRPAKARHAVPAFLTLNFRGNHTIHHDRAIRLPHSWVRGRTKGETVNNRATEQGRGVAATRWVVENILKRGYALATIYYGDIDPDFDDGWQNGVHALYPKPKPDEWGSVATWAWGLSRALDYLETDQTIDAKRVAVMGHSRLGKTSLWAGASDPRFALVISNNSGCGGAALS
;
A
#
# COMPACT_ATOMS: atom_id res chain seq x y z
N ILE A 1 -4.78 2.10 -7.22
CA ILE A 1 -5.09 2.62 -5.89
C ILE A 1 -6.56 2.43 -5.56
N LEU A 2 -6.88 2.07 -4.31
CA LEU A 2 -8.23 2.03 -3.76
C LEU A 2 -8.35 3.13 -2.71
N ILE A 3 -9.39 3.96 -2.81
CA ILE A 3 -9.62 5.07 -1.90
C ILE A 3 -11.00 4.96 -1.29
N TYR A 4 -11.07 4.97 0.03
CA TYR A 4 -12.28 5.16 0.81
C TYR A 4 -12.28 6.53 1.46
N ARG A 5 -13.39 7.24 1.38
CA ARG A 5 -13.56 8.53 2.04
C ARG A 5 -14.91 8.63 2.74
N PRO A 6 -15.06 9.50 3.76
CA PRO A 6 -16.34 9.73 4.40
C PRO A 6 -17.37 10.27 3.41
N ALA A 7 -18.49 9.57 3.21
CA ALA A 7 -19.51 9.94 2.22
C ALA A 7 -20.15 11.31 2.47
N LYS A 8 -20.17 11.77 3.73
CA LYS A 8 -20.78 13.06 4.13
C LYS A 8 -19.77 14.19 4.25
N ALA A 9 -18.50 13.98 3.87
CA ALA A 9 -17.49 15.04 3.92
C ALA A 9 -17.83 16.18 2.94
N ARG A 10 -17.89 17.40 3.47
CA ARG A 10 -18.18 18.62 2.69
C ARG A 10 -16.91 19.30 2.17
N HIS A 11 -15.76 18.91 2.68
CA HIS A 11 -14.45 19.45 2.35
C HIS A 11 -13.45 18.33 2.13
N ALA A 12 -12.31 18.65 1.57
CA ALA A 12 -11.18 17.72 1.47
C ALA A 12 -10.79 17.19 2.85
N VAL A 13 -10.53 15.88 2.95
CA VAL A 13 -10.24 15.20 4.22
C VAL A 13 -8.80 14.72 4.28
N PRO A 14 -8.17 14.67 5.46
CA PRO A 14 -6.87 14.04 5.62
C PRO A 14 -6.96 12.54 5.32
N ALA A 15 -5.84 11.94 4.92
CA ALA A 15 -5.82 10.54 4.51
C ALA A 15 -4.68 9.75 5.16
N PHE A 16 -4.93 8.45 5.38
CA PHE A 16 -3.88 7.45 5.54
C PHE A 16 -3.58 6.84 4.18
N LEU A 17 -2.32 6.88 3.76
CA LEU A 17 -1.83 6.18 2.58
C LEU A 17 -0.96 5.00 3.01
N THR A 18 -1.26 3.82 2.48
CA THR A 18 -0.56 2.60 2.89
C THR A 18 -0.51 1.56 1.77
N LEU A 19 0.43 0.65 1.86
CA LEU A 19 0.45 -0.55 1.04
C LEU A 19 -0.16 -1.73 1.81
N ASN A 20 -0.73 -2.70 1.08
CA ASN A 20 -1.24 -3.92 1.66
C ASN A 20 -0.58 -5.17 1.06
N PHE A 21 -0.54 -6.26 1.86
CA PHE A 21 0.17 -7.50 1.52
C PHE A 21 -0.61 -8.50 0.70
N ARG A 22 -1.93 -8.35 0.56
CA ARG A 22 -2.78 -9.45 0.09
C ARG A 22 -3.69 -9.06 -1.08
N GLY A 23 -3.60 -7.81 -1.52
CA GLY A 23 -4.48 -7.24 -2.54
C GLY A 23 -5.62 -6.42 -1.96
N ASN A 24 -6.01 -5.38 -2.65
CA ASN A 24 -7.03 -4.43 -2.21
C ASN A 24 -8.38 -5.10 -1.89
N HIS A 25 -8.74 -6.17 -2.60
CA HIS A 25 -9.97 -6.94 -2.38
C HIS A 25 -10.05 -7.60 -1.00
N THR A 26 -8.91 -7.81 -0.33
CA THR A 26 -8.88 -8.49 0.98
C THR A 26 -9.26 -7.58 2.14
N ILE A 27 -9.18 -6.26 1.96
CA ILE A 27 -9.38 -5.30 3.06
C ILE A 27 -10.84 -5.03 3.37
N HIS A 28 -11.73 -5.30 2.43
CA HIS A 28 -13.18 -5.09 2.58
C HIS A 28 -13.98 -6.06 1.71
N HIS A 29 -15.24 -6.34 2.11
CA HIS A 29 -16.14 -7.26 1.40
C HIS A 29 -16.78 -6.67 0.14
N ASP A 30 -16.58 -5.40 -0.15
CA ASP A 30 -17.16 -4.71 -1.30
C ASP A 30 -16.75 -5.36 -2.62
N ARG A 31 -17.74 -5.79 -3.40
CA ARG A 31 -17.53 -6.44 -4.71
C ARG A 31 -17.05 -5.48 -5.80
N ALA A 32 -17.16 -4.17 -5.60
CA ALA A 32 -16.62 -3.18 -6.52
C ALA A 32 -15.07 -3.16 -6.54
N ILE A 33 -14.43 -3.68 -5.48
CA ILE A 33 -12.97 -3.78 -5.44
C ILE A 33 -12.51 -4.87 -6.41
N ARG A 34 -11.72 -4.49 -7.39
CA ARG A 34 -11.17 -5.43 -8.38
C ARG A 34 -10.16 -6.37 -7.74
N LEU A 35 -10.13 -7.63 -8.20
CA LEU A 35 -9.05 -8.55 -7.88
C LEU A 35 -7.76 -8.09 -8.59
N PRO A 36 -6.58 -8.17 -7.94
CA PRO A 36 -5.33 -7.88 -8.62
C PRO A 36 -5.03 -8.95 -9.68
N HIS A 37 -4.45 -8.52 -10.79
CA HIS A 37 -3.94 -9.41 -11.83
C HIS A 37 -2.50 -9.85 -11.59
N SER A 38 -1.79 -9.19 -10.69
CA SER A 38 -0.43 -9.49 -10.30
C SER A 38 -0.34 -10.78 -9.47
N TRP A 39 0.87 -11.25 -9.24
CA TRP A 39 1.15 -12.36 -8.34
C TRP A 39 0.72 -12.03 -6.91
N VAL A 40 0.01 -12.94 -6.25
CA VAL A 40 -0.42 -12.81 -4.86
C VAL A 40 0.01 -14.04 -4.05
N ARG A 41 0.69 -13.79 -2.94
CA ARG A 41 0.99 -14.87 -1.99
C ARG A 41 -0.26 -15.19 -1.17
N GLY A 42 -0.85 -16.36 -1.39
CA GLY A 42 -1.94 -16.87 -0.55
C GLY A 42 -1.44 -17.23 0.85
N ARG A 43 -2.28 -16.98 1.86
CA ARG A 43 -2.00 -17.35 3.25
C ARG A 43 -2.96 -18.40 3.79
N THR A 44 -4.15 -18.48 3.21
CA THR A 44 -5.19 -19.43 3.58
C THR A 44 -5.70 -20.17 2.36
N LYS A 45 -6.22 -21.39 2.58
CA LYS A 45 -6.78 -22.22 1.50
C LYS A 45 -7.89 -21.46 0.75
N GLY A 46 -7.80 -21.43 -0.56
CA GLY A 46 -8.78 -20.81 -1.45
C GLY A 46 -8.57 -19.31 -1.70
N GLU A 47 -7.75 -18.62 -0.90
CA GLU A 47 -7.46 -17.18 -1.10
C GLU A 47 -6.81 -16.90 -2.46
N THR A 48 -5.99 -17.84 -2.91
CA THR A 48 -5.35 -17.79 -4.22
C THR A 48 -5.38 -19.16 -4.90
N VAL A 49 -5.38 -19.16 -6.22
CA VAL A 49 -5.12 -20.33 -7.07
C VAL A 49 -3.98 -19.95 -8.00
N ASN A 50 -2.92 -20.76 -8.04
CA ASN A 50 -1.72 -20.50 -8.82
C ASN A 50 -1.17 -19.06 -8.64
N ASN A 51 -1.12 -18.59 -7.38
CA ASN A 51 -0.71 -17.22 -7.02
C ASN A 51 -1.55 -16.11 -7.69
N ARG A 52 -2.78 -16.39 -8.06
CA ARG A 52 -3.77 -15.40 -8.52
C ARG A 52 -4.87 -15.27 -7.47
N ALA A 53 -5.26 -14.04 -7.18
CA ALA A 53 -6.34 -13.75 -6.23
C ALA A 53 -7.67 -14.39 -6.68
N THR A 54 -8.46 -14.82 -5.71
CA THR A 54 -9.80 -15.35 -5.95
C THR A 54 -10.84 -14.57 -5.14
N GLU A 55 -12.13 -14.75 -5.47
CA GLU A 55 -13.23 -14.16 -4.71
C GLU A 55 -13.29 -14.69 -3.26
N GLN A 56 -12.76 -15.87 -2.96
CA GLN A 56 -12.66 -16.38 -1.59
C GLN A 56 -11.70 -15.57 -0.71
N GLY A 57 -10.77 -14.83 -1.32
CA GLY A 57 -9.88 -13.90 -0.63
C GLY A 57 -10.54 -12.57 -0.25
N ARG A 58 -11.74 -12.28 -0.74
CA ARG A 58 -12.42 -11.00 -0.52
C ARG A 58 -12.75 -10.80 0.95
N GLY A 59 -12.33 -9.66 1.51
CA GLY A 59 -12.63 -9.27 2.88
C GLY A 59 -11.90 -10.08 3.98
N VAL A 60 -11.02 -11.04 3.64
CA VAL A 60 -10.33 -11.88 4.64
C VAL A 60 -9.42 -11.10 5.60
N ALA A 61 -9.08 -9.87 5.30
CA ALA A 61 -8.31 -8.98 6.15
C ALA A 61 -9.15 -7.82 6.74
N ALA A 62 -10.45 -7.77 6.52
CA ALA A 62 -11.32 -6.64 6.90
C ALA A 62 -11.22 -6.30 8.39
N THR A 63 -11.09 -7.30 9.27
CA THR A 63 -10.94 -7.08 10.72
C THR A 63 -9.67 -6.33 11.12
N ARG A 64 -8.65 -6.31 10.25
CA ARG A 64 -7.38 -5.59 10.47
C ARG A 64 -7.40 -4.18 9.89
N TRP A 65 -8.29 -3.92 8.94
CA TRP A 65 -8.30 -2.65 8.20
C TRP A 65 -9.31 -1.64 8.73
N VAL A 66 -10.26 -2.05 9.52
CA VAL A 66 -11.29 -1.23 10.24
C VAL A 66 -11.73 0.03 9.48
N VAL A 67 -11.97 -0.12 8.18
CA VAL A 67 -12.22 0.98 7.22
C VAL A 67 -13.27 1.95 7.76
N GLU A 68 -14.41 1.44 8.21
CA GLU A 68 -15.51 2.26 8.70
C GLU A 68 -15.13 3.11 9.92
N ASN A 69 -14.24 2.61 10.77
CA ASN A 69 -13.77 3.36 11.94
C ASN A 69 -12.86 4.53 11.55
N ILE A 70 -12.06 4.36 10.50
CA ILE A 70 -11.23 5.44 9.93
C ILE A 70 -12.14 6.51 9.35
N LEU A 71 -13.12 6.11 8.52
CA LEU A 71 -14.05 7.03 7.87
C LEU A 71 -14.93 7.78 8.89
N LYS A 72 -15.42 7.10 9.94
CA LYS A 72 -16.20 7.74 11.03
C LYS A 72 -15.42 8.83 11.76
N ARG A 73 -14.10 8.76 11.78
CA ARG A 73 -13.21 9.78 12.37
C ARG A 73 -12.85 10.91 11.42
N GLY A 74 -13.41 10.90 10.21
CA GLY A 74 -13.20 11.97 9.23
C GLY A 74 -11.93 11.83 8.38
N TYR A 75 -11.27 10.66 8.40
CA TYR A 75 -10.12 10.38 7.56
C TYR A 75 -10.49 9.54 6.35
N ALA A 76 -9.81 9.75 5.24
CA ALA A 76 -9.80 8.82 4.12
C ALA A 76 -8.75 7.71 4.35
N LEU A 77 -8.96 6.58 3.67
CA LEU A 77 -7.99 5.49 3.57
C LEU A 77 -7.67 5.27 2.10
N ALA A 78 -6.41 5.44 1.71
CA ALA A 78 -5.89 5.10 0.40
C ALA A 78 -4.94 3.90 0.52
N THR A 79 -5.11 2.88 -0.32
CA THR A 79 -4.23 1.72 -0.29
C THR A 79 -3.94 1.15 -1.68
N ILE A 80 -2.76 0.56 -1.80
CA ILE A 80 -2.30 -0.13 -3.01
C ILE A 80 -1.81 -1.51 -2.59
N TYR A 81 -2.07 -2.51 -3.41
CA TYR A 81 -1.40 -3.80 -3.27
C TYR A 81 0.08 -3.64 -3.67
N TYR A 82 0.99 -3.93 -2.74
CA TYR A 82 2.42 -3.71 -2.96
C TYR A 82 2.98 -4.52 -4.14
N GLY A 83 2.41 -5.71 -4.39
CA GLY A 83 2.78 -6.58 -5.50
C GLY A 83 2.37 -6.07 -6.89
N ASP A 84 1.51 -5.04 -6.97
CA ASP A 84 1.25 -4.33 -8.22
C ASP A 84 2.38 -3.35 -8.58
N ILE A 85 3.20 -2.97 -7.59
CA ILE A 85 4.35 -2.09 -7.77
C ILE A 85 5.60 -2.95 -8.05
N ASP A 86 5.85 -3.90 -7.15
CA ASP A 86 6.97 -4.85 -7.25
C ASP A 86 6.60 -6.14 -6.50
N PRO A 87 6.71 -7.32 -7.13
CA PRO A 87 6.31 -8.58 -6.49
C PRO A 87 7.26 -8.96 -5.36
N ASP A 88 6.72 -9.58 -4.30
CA ASP A 88 7.47 -9.97 -3.11
C ASP A 88 8.08 -11.37 -3.25
N PHE A 89 8.83 -11.59 -4.29
CA PHE A 89 9.66 -12.78 -4.49
C PHE A 89 10.81 -12.44 -5.45
N ASP A 90 11.88 -13.22 -5.43
CA ASP A 90 12.99 -13.05 -6.35
C ASP A 90 12.56 -13.51 -7.75
N ASP A 91 12.25 -12.55 -8.59
CA ASP A 91 11.85 -12.72 -9.98
C ASP A 91 12.96 -12.32 -10.97
N GLY A 92 14.15 -12.01 -10.47
CA GLY A 92 15.26 -11.52 -11.28
C GLY A 92 14.99 -10.13 -11.88
N TRP A 93 14.14 -9.33 -11.28
CA TRP A 93 13.77 -7.97 -11.71
C TRP A 93 12.94 -7.92 -13.01
N GLN A 94 12.16 -8.95 -13.27
CA GLN A 94 11.42 -9.10 -14.54
C GLN A 94 9.98 -8.58 -14.47
N ASN A 95 9.48 -8.28 -13.28
CA ASN A 95 8.10 -7.83 -13.08
C ASN A 95 8.03 -6.48 -12.36
N GLY A 96 6.80 -5.95 -12.27
CA GLY A 96 6.57 -4.67 -11.59
C GLY A 96 7.28 -3.51 -12.25
N VAL A 97 7.63 -2.52 -11.45
CA VAL A 97 8.31 -1.30 -11.91
C VAL A 97 9.73 -1.58 -12.40
N HIS A 98 10.41 -2.57 -11.80
CA HIS A 98 11.76 -2.95 -12.22
C HIS A 98 11.85 -3.39 -13.69
N ALA A 99 10.80 -4.03 -14.22
CA ALA A 99 10.75 -4.43 -15.63
C ALA A 99 10.83 -3.26 -16.62
N LEU A 100 10.62 -2.03 -16.16
CA LEU A 100 10.70 -0.80 -16.98
C LEU A 100 12.11 -0.20 -17.03
N TYR A 101 13.06 -0.75 -16.27
CA TYR A 101 14.41 -0.23 -16.10
C TYR A 101 15.45 -1.33 -16.32
N PRO A 102 16.72 -0.97 -16.61
CA PRO A 102 17.81 -1.93 -16.58
C PRO A 102 17.89 -2.62 -15.22
N LYS A 103 18.34 -3.88 -15.20
CA LYS A 103 18.54 -4.64 -13.97
C LYS A 103 19.41 -3.84 -12.99
N PRO A 104 18.97 -3.59 -11.76
CA PRO A 104 19.74 -2.82 -10.79
C PRO A 104 21.01 -3.56 -10.37
N LYS A 105 22.06 -2.80 -10.08
CA LYS A 105 23.27 -3.33 -9.46
C LYS A 105 23.03 -3.69 -7.99
N PRO A 106 23.92 -4.47 -7.35
CA PRO A 106 23.73 -4.90 -5.95
C PRO A 106 23.61 -3.76 -4.93
N ASP A 107 24.13 -2.58 -5.23
CA ASP A 107 24.12 -1.38 -4.38
C ASP A 107 23.07 -0.33 -4.82
N GLU A 108 22.27 -0.66 -5.81
CA GLU A 108 21.18 0.20 -6.28
C GLU A 108 19.85 -0.16 -5.57
N TRP A 109 18.79 0.50 -6.00
CA TRP A 109 17.46 0.40 -5.40
C TRP A 109 16.83 -1.01 -5.54
N GLY A 110 16.28 -1.53 -4.44
CA GLY A 110 15.57 -2.80 -4.40
C GLY A 110 14.08 -2.61 -4.08
N SER A 111 13.36 -3.70 -3.81
CA SER A 111 11.90 -3.70 -3.63
C SER A 111 11.38 -2.71 -2.59
N VAL A 112 12.06 -2.51 -1.45
CA VAL A 112 11.62 -1.54 -0.44
C VAL A 112 11.63 -0.12 -0.98
N ALA A 113 12.67 0.26 -1.74
CA ALA A 113 12.75 1.58 -2.37
C ALA A 113 11.71 1.72 -3.49
N THR A 114 11.47 0.66 -4.26
CA THR A 114 10.45 0.62 -5.31
C THR A 114 9.04 0.79 -4.74
N TRP A 115 8.73 0.11 -3.63
CA TRP A 115 7.44 0.28 -2.95
C TRP A 115 7.28 1.69 -2.38
N ALA A 116 8.36 2.29 -1.83
CA ALA A 116 8.35 3.66 -1.34
C ALA A 116 8.14 4.67 -2.47
N TRP A 117 8.79 4.47 -3.62
CA TRP A 117 8.54 5.24 -4.83
C TRP A 117 7.06 5.14 -5.25
N GLY A 118 6.46 3.95 -5.20
CA GLY A 118 5.03 3.75 -5.48
C GLY A 118 4.12 4.54 -4.54
N LEU A 119 4.48 4.69 -3.25
CA LEU A 119 3.76 5.56 -2.31
C LEU A 119 3.86 7.04 -2.71
N SER A 120 5.03 7.50 -3.15
CA SER A 120 5.18 8.88 -3.66
C SER A 120 4.35 9.11 -4.93
N ARG A 121 4.29 8.15 -5.84
CA ARG A 121 3.43 8.24 -7.04
C ARG A 121 1.94 8.24 -6.68
N ALA A 122 1.55 7.50 -5.63
CA ALA A 122 0.19 7.58 -5.11
C ALA A 122 -0.12 8.95 -4.50
N LEU A 123 0.85 9.58 -3.82
CA LEU A 123 0.68 10.93 -3.29
C LEU A 123 0.49 11.95 -4.41
N ASP A 124 1.22 11.83 -5.54
CA ASP A 124 1.00 12.68 -6.72
C ASP A 124 -0.46 12.60 -7.21
N TYR A 125 -1.03 11.39 -7.22
CA TYR A 125 -2.44 11.22 -7.56
C TYR A 125 -3.35 11.89 -6.52
N LEU A 126 -3.08 11.72 -5.22
CA LEU A 126 -3.89 12.34 -4.16
C LEU A 126 -3.84 13.88 -4.21
N GLU A 127 -2.75 14.48 -4.69
CA GLU A 127 -2.66 15.93 -4.94
C GLU A 127 -3.62 16.41 -6.03
N THR A 128 -4.02 15.54 -6.95
CA THR A 128 -5.01 15.85 -7.98
C THR A 128 -6.46 15.61 -7.53
N ASP A 129 -6.66 14.85 -6.46
CA ASP A 129 -7.99 14.53 -5.93
C ASP A 129 -8.49 15.63 -4.99
N GLN A 130 -9.37 16.48 -5.46
CA GLN A 130 -9.95 17.61 -4.70
C GLN A 130 -10.71 17.18 -3.44
N THR A 131 -10.97 15.89 -3.24
CA THR A 131 -11.65 15.35 -2.07
C THR A 131 -10.70 14.95 -0.95
N ILE A 132 -9.39 14.95 -1.22
CA ILE A 132 -8.32 14.62 -0.28
C ILE A 132 -7.50 15.87 0.03
N ASP A 133 -7.25 16.14 1.30
CA ASP A 133 -6.28 17.15 1.72
C ASP A 133 -4.86 16.55 1.65
N ALA A 134 -4.23 16.69 0.52
CA ALA A 134 -2.91 16.11 0.24
C ALA A 134 -1.80 16.64 1.17
N LYS A 135 -2.00 17.80 1.80
CA LYS A 135 -1.06 18.35 2.80
C LYS A 135 -1.17 17.63 4.16
N ARG A 136 -2.19 16.82 4.34
CA ARG A 136 -2.43 16.04 5.57
C ARG A 136 -2.52 14.54 5.28
N VAL A 137 -1.58 14.02 4.49
CA VAL A 137 -1.47 12.59 4.21
C VAL A 137 -0.42 11.97 5.15
N ALA A 138 -0.86 11.00 5.95
CA ALA A 138 0.02 10.15 6.73
C ALA A 138 0.37 8.90 5.94
N VAL A 139 1.66 8.62 5.74
CA VAL A 139 2.11 7.33 5.19
C VAL A 139 2.27 6.32 6.32
N MET A 140 1.72 5.12 6.14
CA MET A 140 1.70 4.10 7.17
C MET A 140 2.03 2.72 6.60
N GLY A 141 2.73 1.90 7.39
CA GLY A 141 3.01 0.53 7.01
C GLY A 141 3.32 -0.38 8.20
N HIS A 142 3.19 -1.69 7.96
CA HIS A 142 3.49 -2.73 8.93
C HIS A 142 4.61 -3.64 8.41
N SER A 143 5.51 -4.11 9.30
CA SER A 143 6.61 -5.01 8.97
C SER A 143 7.51 -4.42 7.86
N ARG A 144 7.80 -5.15 6.80
CA ARG A 144 8.59 -4.63 5.66
C ARG A 144 7.94 -3.41 4.99
N LEU A 145 6.62 -3.31 5.01
CA LEU A 145 5.91 -2.10 4.55
C LEU A 145 6.02 -0.95 5.56
N GLY A 146 6.34 -1.23 6.83
CA GLY A 146 6.78 -0.23 7.81
C GLY A 146 8.14 0.36 7.45
N LYS A 147 9.11 -0.47 7.02
CA LYS A 147 10.39 0.01 6.45
C LYS A 147 10.15 0.89 5.23
N THR A 148 9.25 0.43 4.35
CA THR A 148 8.83 1.18 3.16
C THR A 148 8.28 2.56 3.52
N SER A 149 7.43 2.64 4.55
CA SER A 149 6.86 3.93 5.02
C SER A 149 7.93 4.86 5.56
N LEU A 150 8.92 4.34 6.32
CA LEU A 150 10.06 5.13 6.79
C LEU A 150 10.86 5.68 5.60
N TRP A 151 11.17 4.83 4.62
CA TRP A 151 11.92 5.25 3.45
C TRP A 151 11.13 6.25 2.58
N ALA A 152 9.82 6.04 2.42
CA ALA A 152 8.96 6.98 1.71
C ALA A 152 8.98 8.36 2.39
N GLY A 153 8.79 8.42 3.71
CA GLY A 153 8.82 9.68 4.45
C GLY A 153 10.20 10.36 4.47
N ALA A 154 11.29 9.59 4.46
CA ALA A 154 12.64 10.13 4.36
C ALA A 154 12.95 10.68 2.96
N SER A 155 12.36 10.10 1.91
CA SER A 155 12.62 10.44 0.51
C SER A 155 11.64 11.46 -0.05
N ASP A 156 10.47 11.64 0.55
CA ASP A 156 9.41 12.54 0.08
C ASP A 156 8.85 13.39 1.25
N PRO A 157 9.27 14.66 1.36
CA PRO A 157 8.90 15.54 2.47
C PRO A 157 7.43 15.99 2.44
N ARG A 158 6.65 15.63 1.43
CA ARG A 158 5.22 15.96 1.35
C ARG A 158 4.37 15.14 2.31
N PHE A 159 4.85 13.99 2.80
CA PHE A 159 4.13 13.23 3.82
C PHE A 159 4.10 13.99 5.15
N ALA A 160 2.89 14.29 5.64
CA ALA A 160 2.70 15.04 6.88
C ALA A 160 3.07 14.24 8.14
N LEU A 161 3.00 12.91 8.07
CA LEU A 161 3.29 11.99 9.18
C LEU A 161 3.75 10.64 8.62
N VAL A 162 4.69 10.02 9.31
CA VAL A 162 5.16 8.66 9.00
C VAL A 162 4.87 7.73 10.16
N ILE A 163 4.16 6.63 9.89
CA ILE A 163 3.82 5.61 10.88
C ILE A 163 4.45 4.29 10.48
N SER A 164 5.44 3.85 11.24
CA SER A 164 6.12 2.57 11.04
C SER A 164 5.77 1.61 12.15
N ASN A 165 4.97 0.58 11.83
CA ASN A 165 4.54 -0.42 12.79
C ASN A 165 5.35 -1.71 12.64
N ASN A 166 6.01 -2.16 13.72
CA ASN A 166 6.77 -3.42 13.78
C ASN A 166 7.71 -3.62 12.58
N SER A 167 8.43 -2.59 12.19
CA SER A 167 9.29 -2.63 10.98
C SER A 167 10.57 -3.46 11.17
N GLY A 168 10.95 -3.76 12.41
CA GLY A 168 12.07 -4.64 12.73
C GLY A 168 13.44 -4.08 12.33
N CYS A 169 14.44 -4.96 12.29
CA CYS A 169 15.81 -4.62 11.89
C CYS A 169 15.86 -4.04 10.48
N GLY A 170 16.66 -3.01 10.26
CA GLY A 170 16.67 -2.21 9.03
C GLY A 170 15.40 -1.39 8.82
N GLY A 171 14.60 -1.17 9.89
CA GLY A 171 13.44 -0.29 9.98
C GLY A 171 13.60 0.62 11.20
N ALA A 172 12.59 0.63 12.09
CA ALA A 172 12.64 1.42 13.33
C ALA A 172 13.50 0.77 14.43
N ALA A 173 13.78 -0.53 14.35
CA ALA A 173 14.69 -1.21 15.26
C ALA A 173 16.12 -1.14 14.71
N LEU A 174 17.08 -0.90 15.58
CA LEU A 174 18.51 -1.02 15.28
C LEU A 174 18.84 -2.50 15.02
N SER A 175 19.77 -2.74 14.10
CA SER A 175 20.30 -4.07 13.79
C SER A 175 21.46 -4.42 14.70
#